data_039caed1e69c0aef09773a460321704a
#
_entry.id   039caed1e69c0aef09773a460321704a
#
_cell.length_a   1.000
_cell.length_b   1.000
_cell.length_c   1.000
_cell.angle_alpha   90.00
_cell.angle_beta   90.00
_cell.angle_gamma   90.00
#
_symmetry.space_group_name_H-M   'P 1'
#
loop_
_entity.id
_entity.type
_entity.pdbx_description
1 polymer ?
#
loop_
_entity_poly.entity_id
_entity_poly.type
_entity_poly.pdbx_seq_one_letter_code
_entity_poly.pdbx_strand_id
1 'polypeptide(L)'
;MTPMLETADTPPLISRRTTPPTWLVVALACAGQFLVVLDVSVVNVALPSMRADLGLSPSGLQWVVNAYAIAFAGFMLLGGRAGDLYGRKRMFLVGLGLFTLASLGGGLAQEGWQLLLARAAQGLGAAVLAPSTLTLLTAAVPEGAARARAIATWAAVGAGGGAAGGLVGGVLVDALSWRWVLLINVPVGAVVLAGSARWLTESRAGDGRRLDLPGALLVTAGLGTLAYGISRTQEAGWTSAATLVPLAAGVLLIALFLLTEARTAAPLMPLGLLRRRSVASANAAMLVSGSAMFCMWYFMTLYAQNVLGYSPLEAGAALVPSSLAVVVGSKLAPRLMRTAGPRSVAVLGTLVAVAGFGWQSTMSAHEPYVTAIMCPGILMMFGGGLATTPLAALATSGAASGEAGVVSGLINTSRTMGGSLGLAVMSTVAATGTGAGTDPQSLTAGYALAFRASAAVLLAGALLMLLWLPRRLAHK
;
A
#
# COMPACT_ATOMS: atom_id res chain seq x y z
N MET A 1 -53.13 -32.39 -53.58
CA MET A 1 -53.12 -31.90 -52.18
C MET A 1 -52.07 -32.68 -51.44
N THR A 2 -50.85 -32.12 -51.31
CA THR A 2 -49.74 -32.75 -50.65
C THR A 2 -49.56 -31.96 -49.35
N PRO A 3 -49.51 -32.57 -48.17
CA PRO A 3 -49.26 -31.84 -46.89
C PRO A 3 -47.80 -31.46 -46.79
N MET A 4 -47.52 -30.17 -46.57
CA MET A 4 -46.23 -29.65 -46.19
C MET A 4 -45.89 -30.17 -44.76
N LEU A 5 -44.76 -30.84 -44.67
CA LEU A 5 -44.13 -31.17 -43.39
C LEU A 5 -43.51 -29.91 -42.81
N GLU A 6 -44.10 -29.41 -41.74
CA GLU A 6 -43.62 -28.32 -40.91
C GLU A 6 -42.40 -28.83 -40.11
N THR A 7 -41.20 -28.39 -40.51
CA THR A 7 -39.96 -28.67 -39.75
C THR A 7 -39.99 -27.84 -38.46
N ALA A 8 -40.16 -28.51 -37.32
CA ALA A 8 -40.07 -27.92 -36.03
C ALA A 8 -38.63 -27.41 -35.80
N ASP A 9 -38.48 -26.08 -35.83
CA ASP A 9 -37.27 -25.37 -35.41
C ASP A 9 -37.03 -25.63 -33.93
N THR A 10 -36.11 -26.53 -33.59
CA THR A 10 -35.62 -26.72 -32.23
C THR A 10 -34.78 -25.49 -31.87
N PRO A 11 -35.15 -24.69 -30.85
CA PRO A 11 -34.33 -23.55 -30.46
C PRO A 11 -32.98 -24.05 -29.96
N PRO A 12 -31.86 -23.35 -30.28
CA PRO A 12 -30.55 -23.75 -29.86
C PRO A 12 -30.49 -23.76 -28.34
N LEU A 13 -29.97 -24.83 -27.77
CA LEU A 13 -29.69 -24.98 -26.34
C LEU A 13 -28.66 -23.92 -25.92
N ILE A 14 -29.16 -22.72 -25.61
CA ILE A 14 -28.35 -21.68 -24.96
C ILE A 14 -27.96 -22.26 -23.58
N SER A 15 -26.72 -22.72 -23.47
CA SER A 15 -26.09 -23.08 -22.24
C SER A 15 -26.31 -21.93 -21.24
N ARG A 16 -27.26 -22.08 -20.33
CA ARG A 16 -27.45 -21.17 -19.20
C ARG A 16 -26.20 -21.25 -18.36
N ARG A 17 -25.19 -20.43 -18.64
CA ARG A 17 -24.14 -20.14 -17.68
C ARG A 17 -24.83 -19.50 -16.49
N THR A 18 -25.01 -20.28 -15.42
CA THR A 18 -25.56 -19.80 -14.16
C THR A 18 -24.68 -18.64 -13.70
N THR A 19 -25.26 -17.44 -13.57
CA THR A 19 -24.55 -16.29 -13.00
C THR A 19 -24.09 -16.68 -11.60
N PRO A 20 -22.80 -16.48 -11.27
CA PRO A 20 -22.31 -16.85 -9.97
C PRO A 20 -23.06 -16.08 -8.88
N PRO A 21 -23.32 -16.67 -7.71
CA PRO A 21 -23.99 -15.97 -6.64
C PRO A 21 -23.14 -14.78 -6.18
N THR A 22 -23.75 -13.63 -5.98
CA THR A 22 -23.07 -12.36 -5.67
C THR A 22 -22.13 -12.46 -4.46
N TRP A 23 -22.52 -13.24 -3.44
CA TRP A 23 -21.68 -13.45 -2.25
C TRP A 23 -20.33 -14.10 -2.59
N LEU A 24 -20.27 -14.99 -3.57
CA LEU A 24 -19.04 -15.65 -3.99
C LEU A 24 -18.08 -14.67 -4.69
N VAL A 25 -18.61 -13.78 -5.53
CA VAL A 25 -17.79 -12.72 -6.17
C VAL A 25 -17.21 -11.79 -5.09
N VAL A 26 -18.05 -11.40 -4.11
CA VAL A 26 -17.60 -10.59 -2.98
C VAL A 26 -16.52 -11.32 -2.16
N ALA A 27 -16.71 -12.60 -1.87
CA ALA A 27 -15.73 -13.40 -1.12
C ALA A 27 -14.38 -13.52 -1.85
N LEU A 28 -14.39 -13.79 -3.18
CA LEU A 28 -13.17 -13.87 -3.98
C LEU A 28 -12.45 -12.51 -4.09
N ALA A 29 -13.19 -11.43 -4.25
CA ALA A 29 -12.63 -10.07 -4.25
C ALA A 29 -12.01 -9.72 -2.89
N CYS A 30 -12.70 -10.05 -1.79
CA CYS A 30 -12.19 -9.87 -0.43
C CYS A 30 -10.94 -10.71 -0.16
N ALA A 31 -10.90 -11.96 -0.65
CA ALA A 31 -9.72 -12.82 -0.51
C ALA A 31 -8.50 -12.26 -1.25
N GLY A 32 -8.67 -11.73 -2.47
CA GLY A 32 -7.60 -11.03 -3.19
C GLY A 32 -7.08 -9.80 -2.45
N GLN A 33 -7.98 -8.98 -1.90
CA GLN A 33 -7.60 -7.82 -1.10
C GLN A 33 -6.89 -8.21 0.20
N PHE A 34 -7.38 -9.25 0.87
CA PHE A 34 -6.78 -9.79 2.09
C PHE A 34 -5.33 -10.21 1.85
N LEU A 35 -5.07 -10.98 0.77
CA LEU A 35 -3.72 -11.42 0.41
C LEU A 35 -2.76 -10.24 0.22
N VAL A 36 -3.16 -9.20 -0.51
CA VAL A 36 -2.32 -8.02 -0.76
C VAL A 36 -1.97 -7.30 0.55
N VAL A 37 -2.93 -7.13 1.46
CA VAL A 37 -2.70 -6.39 2.70
C VAL A 37 -1.97 -7.26 3.74
N LEU A 38 -2.31 -8.54 3.81
CA LEU A 38 -1.64 -9.52 4.67
C LEU A 38 -0.15 -9.57 4.36
N ASP A 39 0.23 -9.71 3.08
CA ASP A 39 1.61 -9.83 2.63
C ASP A 39 2.48 -8.66 3.12
N VAL A 40 1.98 -7.44 3.00
CA VAL A 40 2.70 -6.24 3.48
C VAL A 40 2.95 -6.32 5.00
N SER A 41 1.98 -6.82 5.76
CA SER A 41 2.05 -6.88 7.21
C SER A 41 2.94 -8.02 7.71
N VAL A 42 2.80 -9.23 7.14
CA VAL A 42 3.60 -10.40 7.58
C VAL A 42 5.09 -10.24 7.28
N VAL A 43 5.44 -9.60 6.15
CA VAL A 43 6.82 -9.36 5.76
C VAL A 43 7.54 -8.46 6.75
N ASN A 44 6.88 -7.43 7.27
CA ASN A 44 7.51 -6.53 8.26
C ASN A 44 8.02 -7.28 9.49
N VAL A 45 7.26 -8.24 10.01
CA VAL A 45 7.65 -9.05 11.19
C VAL A 45 8.84 -9.97 10.87
N ALA A 46 8.94 -10.44 9.63
CA ALA A 46 9.99 -11.35 9.18
C ALA A 46 11.33 -10.67 8.83
N LEU A 47 11.36 -9.34 8.75
CA LEU A 47 12.55 -8.59 8.30
C LEU A 47 13.85 -8.95 9.03
N PRO A 48 13.91 -9.01 10.39
CA PRO A 48 15.13 -9.38 11.09
C PRO A 48 15.62 -10.79 10.74
N SER A 49 14.68 -11.75 10.64
CA SER A 49 15.00 -13.14 10.29
C SER A 49 15.49 -13.27 8.83
N MET A 50 14.90 -12.51 7.89
CA MET A 50 15.38 -12.41 6.50
C MET A 50 16.80 -11.86 6.44
N ARG A 51 17.09 -10.81 7.24
CA ARG A 51 18.41 -10.21 7.34
C ARG A 51 19.46 -11.21 7.81
N ALA A 52 19.15 -11.95 8.89
CA ALA A 52 20.06 -12.92 9.48
C ALA A 52 20.37 -14.09 8.53
N ASP A 53 19.34 -14.59 7.85
CA ASP A 53 19.49 -15.78 6.97
C ASP A 53 20.15 -15.45 5.62
N LEU A 54 19.82 -14.31 5.01
CA LEU A 54 20.32 -13.91 3.70
C LEU A 54 21.52 -12.93 3.76
N GLY A 55 22.02 -12.60 4.95
CA GLY A 55 23.14 -11.68 5.12
C GLY A 55 22.88 -10.27 4.59
N LEU A 56 21.63 -9.77 4.69
CA LEU A 56 21.27 -8.48 4.12
C LEU A 56 21.92 -7.31 4.88
N SER A 57 22.45 -6.35 4.14
CA SER A 57 22.86 -5.06 4.71
C SER A 57 21.62 -4.29 5.25
N PRO A 58 21.80 -3.25 6.07
CA PRO A 58 20.68 -2.40 6.48
C PRO A 58 19.92 -1.78 5.30
N SER A 59 20.63 -1.36 4.24
CA SER A 59 20.03 -0.89 3.00
C SER A 59 19.30 -2.00 2.25
N GLY A 60 19.87 -3.21 2.17
CA GLY A 60 19.24 -4.40 1.57
C GLY A 60 17.94 -4.76 2.28
N LEU A 61 17.89 -4.68 3.61
CA LEU A 61 16.67 -4.94 4.38
C LEU A 61 15.55 -3.94 4.05
N GLN A 62 15.88 -2.67 3.94
CA GLN A 62 14.94 -1.63 3.52
C GLN A 62 14.38 -1.92 2.10
N TRP A 63 15.23 -2.44 1.20
CA TRP A 63 14.82 -2.77 -0.15
C TRP A 63 13.83 -3.93 -0.23
N VAL A 64 13.78 -4.83 0.75
CA VAL A 64 12.71 -5.86 0.82
C VAL A 64 11.31 -5.23 0.85
N VAL A 65 11.16 -4.10 1.55
CA VAL A 65 9.91 -3.34 1.60
C VAL A 65 9.74 -2.46 0.37
N ASN A 66 10.80 -1.72 -0.01
CA ASN A 66 10.73 -0.72 -1.07
C ASN A 66 10.55 -1.34 -2.46
N ALA A 67 11.16 -2.48 -2.77
CA ALA A 67 11.00 -3.13 -4.08
C ALA A 67 9.52 -3.43 -4.37
N TYR A 68 8.79 -3.97 -3.39
CA TYR A 68 7.36 -4.17 -3.50
C TYR A 68 6.59 -2.84 -3.63
N ALA A 69 6.84 -1.90 -2.73
CA ALA A 69 6.07 -0.68 -2.63
C ALA A 69 6.23 0.23 -3.87
N ILE A 70 7.43 0.32 -4.43
CA ILE A 70 7.72 1.11 -5.64
C ILE A 70 7.05 0.47 -6.87
N ALA A 71 7.19 -0.85 -7.05
CA ALA A 71 6.53 -1.56 -8.13
C ALA A 71 4.99 -1.45 -8.01
N PHE A 72 4.44 -1.62 -6.81
CA PHE A 72 3.03 -1.45 -6.52
C PHE A 72 2.54 -0.03 -6.86
N ALA A 73 3.20 1.00 -6.34
CA ALA A 73 2.79 2.39 -6.55
C ALA A 73 2.88 2.82 -8.02
N GLY A 74 3.97 2.45 -8.70
CA GLY A 74 4.21 2.84 -10.08
C GLY A 74 3.23 2.22 -11.08
N PHE A 75 2.82 0.98 -10.85
CA PHE A 75 1.93 0.24 -11.76
C PHE A 75 0.47 0.23 -11.32
N MET A 76 0.11 0.75 -10.15
CA MET A 76 -1.25 0.68 -9.61
C MET A 76 -2.29 1.35 -10.50
N LEU A 77 -2.00 2.54 -11.03
CA LEU A 77 -2.91 3.26 -11.95
C LEU A 77 -3.06 2.52 -13.28
N LEU A 78 -1.96 1.98 -13.80
CA LEU A 78 -1.97 1.16 -15.01
C LEU A 78 -2.75 -0.13 -14.81
N GLY A 79 -2.58 -0.81 -13.67
CA GLY A 79 -3.30 -2.04 -13.32
C GLY A 79 -4.81 -1.83 -13.25
N GLY A 80 -5.26 -0.72 -12.64
CA GLY A 80 -6.66 -0.34 -12.61
C GLY A 80 -7.24 -0.16 -14.01
N ARG A 81 -6.52 0.54 -14.89
CA ARG A 81 -6.95 0.77 -16.27
C ARG A 81 -6.89 -0.50 -17.13
N ALA A 82 -5.92 -1.37 -16.89
CA ALA A 82 -5.83 -2.65 -17.59
C ALA A 82 -7.08 -3.53 -17.35
N GLY A 83 -7.65 -3.48 -16.14
CA GLY A 83 -8.91 -4.16 -15.81
C GLY A 83 -10.09 -3.71 -16.68
N ASP A 84 -10.20 -2.41 -16.92
CA ASP A 84 -11.27 -1.85 -17.75
C ASP A 84 -11.10 -2.19 -19.25
N LEU A 85 -9.85 -2.25 -19.76
CA LEU A 85 -9.54 -2.52 -21.16
C LEU A 85 -9.53 -4.02 -21.50
N TYR A 86 -8.81 -4.83 -20.73
CA TYR A 86 -8.57 -6.24 -21.05
C TYR A 86 -9.53 -7.20 -20.35
N GLY A 87 -10.33 -6.69 -19.42
CA GLY A 87 -11.31 -7.46 -18.67
C GLY A 87 -10.93 -7.62 -17.20
N ARG A 88 -11.90 -7.39 -16.33
CA ARG A 88 -11.72 -7.35 -14.87
C ARG A 88 -11.35 -8.71 -14.30
N LYS A 89 -12.01 -9.79 -14.74
CA LYS A 89 -11.67 -11.17 -14.36
C LYS A 89 -10.28 -11.54 -14.83
N ARG A 90 -9.95 -11.26 -16.11
CA ARG A 90 -8.63 -11.58 -16.67
C ARG A 90 -7.51 -10.90 -15.89
N MET A 91 -7.64 -9.60 -15.60
CA MET A 91 -6.62 -8.86 -14.86
C MET A 91 -6.52 -9.31 -13.39
N PHE A 92 -7.64 -9.64 -12.76
CA PHE A 92 -7.63 -10.27 -11.44
C PHE A 92 -6.81 -11.57 -11.43
N LEU A 93 -7.04 -12.46 -12.39
CA LEU A 93 -6.32 -13.74 -12.49
C LEU A 93 -4.84 -13.53 -12.82
N VAL A 94 -4.49 -12.59 -13.70
CA VAL A 94 -3.09 -12.25 -14.03
C VAL A 94 -2.38 -11.67 -12.82
N GLY A 95 -3.00 -10.69 -12.15
CA GLY A 95 -2.42 -10.06 -10.96
C GLY A 95 -2.21 -11.06 -9.82
N LEU A 96 -3.23 -11.88 -9.53
CA LEU A 96 -3.16 -12.90 -8.49
C LEU A 96 -2.16 -14.01 -8.86
N GLY A 97 -2.13 -14.44 -10.13
CA GLY A 97 -1.17 -15.43 -10.61
C GLY A 97 0.27 -14.95 -10.46
N LEU A 98 0.57 -13.73 -10.93
CA LEU A 98 1.89 -13.13 -10.78
C LEU A 98 2.27 -12.96 -9.30
N PHE A 99 1.36 -12.46 -8.46
CA PHE A 99 1.57 -12.31 -7.03
C PHE A 99 1.89 -13.66 -6.36
N THR A 100 1.14 -14.71 -6.68
CA THR A 100 1.31 -16.06 -6.12
C THR A 100 2.62 -16.70 -6.56
N LEU A 101 2.97 -16.61 -7.86
CA LEU A 101 4.23 -17.13 -8.39
C LEU A 101 5.45 -16.38 -7.83
N ALA A 102 5.35 -15.06 -7.72
CA ALA A 102 6.39 -14.26 -7.11
C ALA A 102 6.55 -14.57 -5.61
N SER A 103 5.44 -14.84 -4.89
CA SER A 103 5.47 -15.30 -3.51
C SER A 103 6.19 -16.65 -3.37
N LEU A 104 5.95 -17.58 -4.29
CA LEU A 104 6.67 -18.84 -4.35
C LEU A 104 8.18 -18.60 -4.57
N GLY A 105 8.54 -17.78 -5.57
CA GLY A 105 9.93 -17.43 -5.85
C GLY A 105 10.63 -16.79 -4.65
N GLY A 106 9.96 -15.87 -3.94
CA GLY A 106 10.49 -15.21 -2.76
C GLY A 106 10.66 -16.16 -1.56
N GLY A 107 9.72 -17.11 -1.37
CA GLY A 107 9.82 -18.13 -0.33
C GLY A 107 10.94 -19.17 -0.58
N LEU A 108 11.36 -19.32 -1.84
CA LEU A 108 12.44 -20.20 -2.25
C LEU A 108 13.79 -19.48 -2.41
N ALA A 109 13.86 -18.16 -2.15
CA ALA A 109 15.07 -17.37 -2.32
C ALA A 109 16.20 -17.86 -1.41
N GLN A 110 17.40 -18.00 -2.02
CA GLN A 110 18.63 -18.37 -1.34
C GLN A 110 19.57 -17.17 -1.14
N GLU A 111 19.35 -16.11 -1.91
CA GLU A 111 20.16 -14.90 -1.91
C GLU A 111 19.29 -13.65 -1.87
N GLY A 112 19.81 -12.54 -1.32
CA GLY A 112 19.08 -11.30 -1.16
C GLY A 112 18.50 -10.74 -2.47
N TRP A 113 19.27 -10.78 -3.58
CA TRP A 113 18.77 -10.28 -4.86
C TRP A 113 17.56 -11.06 -5.41
N GLN A 114 17.49 -12.38 -5.16
CA GLN A 114 16.33 -13.21 -5.55
C GLN A 114 15.08 -12.77 -4.80
N LEU A 115 15.21 -12.53 -3.47
CA LEU A 115 14.13 -12.01 -2.67
C LEU A 115 13.67 -10.63 -3.16
N LEU A 116 14.61 -9.73 -3.48
CA LEU A 116 14.28 -8.38 -3.98
C LEU A 116 13.54 -8.43 -5.32
N LEU A 117 13.97 -9.28 -6.26
CA LEU A 117 13.25 -9.49 -7.53
C LEU A 117 11.85 -10.07 -7.31
N ALA A 118 11.72 -11.04 -6.42
CA ALA A 118 10.42 -11.60 -6.06
C ALA A 118 9.50 -10.53 -5.45
N ARG A 119 10.01 -9.68 -4.55
CA ARG A 119 9.27 -8.55 -3.97
C ARG A 119 8.82 -7.54 -5.04
N ALA A 120 9.67 -7.19 -5.99
CA ALA A 120 9.29 -6.33 -7.11
C ALA A 120 8.18 -6.96 -7.98
N ALA A 121 8.30 -8.24 -8.30
CA ALA A 121 7.28 -8.99 -9.05
C ALA A 121 5.97 -9.12 -8.28
N GLN A 122 6.01 -9.36 -6.95
CA GLN A 122 4.82 -9.33 -6.09
C GLN A 122 4.14 -7.95 -6.11
N GLY A 123 4.93 -6.87 -5.99
CA GLY A 123 4.42 -5.50 -6.08
C GLY A 123 3.70 -5.23 -7.40
N LEU A 124 4.25 -5.71 -8.51
CA LEU A 124 3.63 -5.62 -9.84
C LEU A 124 2.32 -6.43 -9.90
N GLY A 125 2.32 -7.66 -9.37
CA GLY A 125 1.12 -8.49 -9.27
C GLY A 125 0.03 -7.83 -8.42
N ALA A 126 0.40 -7.29 -7.26
CA ALA A 126 -0.49 -6.56 -6.37
C ALA A 126 -1.06 -5.29 -7.00
N ALA A 127 -0.26 -4.55 -7.81
CA ALA A 127 -0.68 -3.35 -8.51
C ALA A 127 -1.82 -3.61 -9.51
N VAL A 128 -1.87 -4.81 -10.09
CA VAL A 128 -2.97 -5.25 -10.96
C VAL A 128 -4.11 -5.85 -10.13
N LEU A 129 -3.80 -6.62 -9.11
CA LEU A 129 -4.78 -7.33 -8.29
C LEU A 129 -5.65 -6.38 -7.47
N ALA A 130 -5.06 -5.46 -6.72
CA ALA A 130 -5.77 -4.61 -5.76
C ALA A 130 -6.91 -3.79 -6.40
N PRO A 131 -6.72 -3.02 -7.48
CA PRO A 131 -7.82 -2.32 -8.14
C PRO A 131 -8.83 -3.28 -8.76
N SER A 132 -8.39 -4.46 -9.25
CA SER A 132 -9.28 -5.47 -9.83
C SER A 132 -10.27 -6.06 -8.82
N THR A 133 -9.87 -6.17 -7.53
CA THR A 133 -10.76 -6.67 -6.46
C THR A 133 -11.98 -5.75 -6.29
N LEU A 134 -11.75 -4.44 -6.23
CA LEU A 134 -12.81 -3.46 -6.03
C LEU A 134 -13.71 -3.34 -7.28
N THR A 135 -13.12 -3.34 -8.47
CA THR A 135 -13.88 -3.24 -9.73
C THR A 135 -14.76 -4.47 -10.00
N LEU A 136 -14.28 -5.68 -9.67
CA LEU A 136 -15.10 -6.91 -9.73
C LEU A 136 -16.27 -6.85 -8.76
N LEU A 137 -16.03 -6.42 -7.52
CA LEU A 137 -17.06 -6.29 -6.51
C LEU A 137 -18.14 -5.28 -6.93
N THR A 138 -17.74 -4.09 -7.39
CA THR A 138 -18.67 -3.04 -7.78
C THR A 138 -19.43 -3.37 -9.06
N ALA A 139 -18.87 -4.19 -9.95
CA ALA A 139 -19.56 -4.66 -11.14
C ALA A 139 -20.59 -5.75 -10.84
N ALA A 140 -20.35 -6.60 -9.84
CA ALA A 140 -21.23 -7.71 -9.50
C ALA A 140 -22.39 -7.34 -8.58
N VAL A 141 -22.25 -6.25 -7.79
CA VAL A 141 -23.25 -5.85 -6.78
C VAL A 141 -24.05 -4.64 -7.28
N PRO A 142 -25.39 -4.72 -7.31
CA PRO A 142 -26.26 -3.60 -7.69
C PRO A 142 -26.01 -2.35 -6.84
N GLU A 143 -26.23 -1.17 -7.45
CA GLU A 143 -26.11 0.12 -6.74
C GLU A 143 -27.06 0.23 -5.55
N GLY A 144 -26.65 1.03 -4.56
CA GLY A 144 -27.40 1.26 -3.35
C GLY A 144 -26.83 0.58 -2.10
N ALA A 145 -27.67 0.26 -1.14
CA ALA A 145 -27.24 -0.27 0.18
C ALA A 145 -26.47 -1.60 0.11
N ALA A 146 -26.75 -2.45 -0.88
CA ALA A 146 -26.06 -3.71 -1.08
C ALA A 146 -24.58 -3.48 -1.46
N ARG A 147 -24.32 -2.59 -2.44
CA ARG A 147 -22.96 -2.21 -2.86
C ARG A 147 -22.19 -1.53 -1.74
N ALA A 148 -22.83 -0.64 -1.00
CA ALA A 148 -22.22 0.03 0.15
C ALA A 148 -21.77 -0.99 1.22
N ARG A 149 -22.59 -2.01 1.53
CA ARG A 149 -22.22 -3.09 2.46
C ARG A 149 -21.09 -3.94 1.94
N ALA A 150 -21.09 -4.30 0.65
CA ALA A 150 -20.03 -5.09 0.04
C ALA A 150 -18.66 -4.36 0.07
N ILE A 151 -18.64 -3.05 -0.24
CA ILE A 151 -17.44 -2.20 -0.13
C ILE A 151 -16.97 -2.10 1.33
N ALA A 152 -17.89 -1.95 2.27
CA ALA A 152 -17.57 -1.91 3.70
C ALA A 152 -16.96 -3.24 4.17
N THR A 153 -17.47 -4.38 3.70
CA THR A 153 -16.90 -5.71 3.99
C THR A 153 -15.51 -5.85 3.40
N TRP A 154 -15.30 -5.44 2.13
CA TRP A 154 -14.02 -5.45 1.46
C TRP A 154 -12.97 -4.60 2.22
N ALA A 155 -13.35 -3.40 2.66
CA ALA A 155 -12.47 -2.53 3.45
C ALA A 155 -12.16 -3.13 4.83
N ALA A 156 -13.16 -3.74 5.49
CA ALA A 156 -12.98 -4.38 6.79
C ALA A 156 -12.05 -5.61 6.69
N VAL A 157 -12.17 -6.40 5.61
CA VAL A 157 -11.28 -7.57 5.37
C VAL A 157 -9.85 -7.09 5.09
N GLY A 158 -9.66 -5.99 4.34
CA GLY A 158 -8.36 -5.38 4.16
C GLY A 158 -7.74 -4.94 5.48
N ALA A 159 -8.49 -4.21 6.32
CA ALA A 159 -8.00 -3.81 7.63
C ALA A 159 -7.70 -5.01 8.54
N GLY A 160 -8.52 -6.06 8.47
CA GLY A 160 -8.29 -7.33 9.18
C GLY A 160 -7.01 -8.02 8.75
N GLY A 161 -6.70 -8.02 7.44
CA GLY A 161 -5.44 -8.54 6.90
C GLY A 161 -4.22 -7.83 7.47
N GLY A 162 -4.28 -6.49 7.58
CA GLY A 162 -3.23 -5.70 8.21
C GLY A 162 -3.03 -6.01 9.70
N ALA A 163 -4.13 -6.15 10.45
CA ALA A 163 -4.07 -6.48 11.87
C ALA A 163 -3.63 -7.93 12.12
N ALA A 164 -4.15 -8.88 11.32
CA ALA A 164 -3.81 -10.29 11.44
C ALA A 164 -2.37 -10.60 11.00
N GLY A 165 -1.84 -9.81 10.05
CA GLY A 165 -0.54 -10.08 9.45
C GLY A 165 0.60 -10.09 10.46
N GLY A 166 0.57 -9.21 11.46
CA GLY A 166 1.55 -9.22 12.55
C GLY A 166 1.57 -10.54 13.31
N LEU A 167 0.38 -11.01 13.72
CA LEU A 167 0.24 -12.27 14.45
C LEU A 167 0.57 -13.49 13.56
N VAL A 168 -0.02 -13.55 12.38
CA VAL A 168 0.20 -14.64 11.43
C VAL A 168 1.67 -14.72 11.06
N GLY A 169 2.29 -13.57 10.73
CA GLY A 169 3.72 -13.49 10.43
C GLY A 169 4.58 -13.97 11.58
N GLY A 170 4.27 -13.52 12.79
CA GLY A 170 4.97 -13.95 14.00
C GLY A 170 4.93 -15.45 14.19
N VAL A 171 3.73 -16.05 14.15
CA VAL A 171 3.55 -17.52 14.26
C VAL A 171 4.34 -18.24 13.17
N LEU A 172 4.26 -17.79 11.93
CA LEU A 172 4.94 -18.46 10.81
C LEU A 172 6.46 -18.40 10.95
N VAL A 173 7.01 -17.27 11.40
CA VAL A 173 8.45 -17.10 11.59
C VAL A 173 8.94 -17.93 12.75
N ASP A 174 8.25 -17.91 13.90
CA ASP A 174 8.66 -18.64 15.11
C ASP A 174 8.49 -20.16 14.95
N ALA A 175 7.36 -20.62 14.39
CA ALA A 175 7.06 -22.04 14.31
C ALA A 175 7.72 -22.76 13.13
N LEU A 176 8.00 -22.02 12.04
CA LEU A 176 8.49 -22.61 10.79
C LEU A 176 9.76 -21.91 10.29
N SER A 177 9.61 -20.83 9.54
CA SER A 177 10.69 -19.95 9.09
C SER A 177 10.10 -18.69 8.45
N TRP A 178 10.93 -17.65 8.26
CA TRP A 178 10.54 -16.44 7.52
C TRP A 178 10.04 -16.74 6.09
N ARG A 179 10.48 -17.82 5.48
CA ARG A 179 10.06 -18.23 4.12
C ARG A 179 8.56 -18.47 4.02
N TRP A 180 7.95 -18.94 5.10
CA TRP A 180 6.52 -19.23 5.15
C TRP A 180 5.64 -17.98 5.13
N VAL A 181 6.18 -16.79 5.46
CA VAL A 181 5.41 -15.54 5.31
C VAL A 181 5.11 -15.21 3.84
N LEU A 182 5.93 -15.71 2.92
CA LEU A 182 5.69 -15.63 1.48
C LEU A 182 4.97 -16.89 0.96
N LEU A 183 5.39 -18.08 1.39
CA LEU A 183 4.83 -19.36 0.93
C LEU A 183 3.35 -19.52 1.31
N ILE A 184 2.85 -18.91 2.38
CA ILE A 184 1.43 -18.97 2.76
C ILE A 184 0.51 -18.39 1.67
N ASN A 185 1.02 -17.45 0.89
CA ASN A 185 0.28 -16.87 -0.24
C ASN A 185 0.05 -17.89 -1.37
N VAL A 186 0.86 -18.96 -1.45
CA VAL A 186 0.78 -19.93 -2.55
C VAL A 186 -0.48 -20.79 -2.45
N PRO A 187 -0.75 -21.55 -1.35
CA PRO A 187 -1.97 -22.33 -1.25
C PRO A 187 -3.23 -21.47 -1.27
N VAL A 188 -3.23 -20.33 -0.59
CA VAL A 188 -4.38 -19.42 -0.58
C VAL A 188 -4.62 -18.82 -1.98
N GLY A 189 -3.55 -18.34 -2.63
CA GLY A 189 -3.60 -17.81 -3.99
C GLY A 189 -4.09 -18.85 -5.01
N ALA A 190 -3.62 -20.09 -4.92
CA ALA A 190 -4.05 -21.19 -5.79
C ALA A 190 -5.56 -21.48 -5.65
N VAL A 191 -6.07 -21.53 -4.43
CA VAL A 191 -7.51 -21.72 -4.17
C VAL A 191 -8.34 -20.57 -4.73
N VAL A 192 -7.91 -19.32 -4.49
CA VAL A 192 -8.60 -18.12 -5.01
C VAL A 192 -8.51 -18.05 -6.53
N LEU A 193 -7.37 -18.43 -7.14
CA LEU A 193 -7.21 -18.52 -8.61
C LEU A 193 -8.17 -19.55 -9.20
N ALA A 194 -8.20 -20.76 -8.67
CA ALA A 194 -9.08 -21.82 -9.15
C ALA A 194 -10.57 -21.42 -9.02
N GLY A 195 -10.96 -20.87 -7.87
CA GLY A 195 -12.29 -20.35 -7.64
C GLY A 195 -12.66 -19.22 -8.61
N SER A 196 -11.76 -18.26 -8.80
CA SER A 196 -11.98 -17.12 -9.70
C SER A 196 -12.05 -17.54 -11.17
N ALA A 197 -11.19 -18.45 -11.59
CA ALA A 197 -11.23 -18.99 -12.96
C ALA A 197 -12.57 -19.70 -13.25
N ARG A 198 -13.09 -20.46 -12.28
CA ARG A 198 -14.32 -21.27 -12.41
C ARG A 198 -15.59 -20.44 -12.33
N TRP A 199 -15.66 -19.47 -11.40
CA TRP A 199 -16.93 -18.83 -11.04
C TRP A 199 -17.05 -17.36 -11.45
N LEU A 200 -15.94 -16.61 -11.63
CA LEU A 200 -16.08 -15.23 -12.08
C LEU A 200 -16.49 -15.16 -13.57
N THR A 201 -17.35 -14.21 -13.89
CA THR A 201 -17.70 -13.85 -15.27
C THR A 201 -16.87 -12.67 -15.74
N GLU A 202 -16.48 -12.67 -17.02
CA GLU A 202 -15.73 -11.56 -17.59
C GLU A 202 -16.62 -10.33 -17.77
N SER A 203 -16.08 -9.15 -17.43
CA SER A 203 -16.71 -7.87 -17.67
C SER A 203 -15.69 -6.83 -18.12
N ARG A 204 -16.08 -5.94 -19.02
CA ARG A 204 -15.23 -4.87 -19.56
C ARG A 204 -16.00 -3.56 -19.57
N ALA A 205 -15.29 -2.44 -19.37
CA ALA A 205 -15.92 -1.12 -19.43
C ALA A 205 -16.08 -0.56 -20.85
N GLY A 206 -15.45 -1.15 -21.86
CA GLY A 206 -15.67 -0.81 -23.27
C GLY A 206 -14.95 0.45 -23.80
N ASP A 207 -14.19 1.15 -22.99
CA ASP A 207 -13.43 2.33 -23.42
C ASP A 207 -12.15 1.93 -24.16
N GLY A 208 -12.10 2.15 -25.47
CA GLY A 208 -10.98 1.79 -26.37
C GLY A 208 -9.68 2.60 -26.19
N ARG A 209 -9.42 3.15 -25.01
CA ARG A 209 -8.23 3.94 -24.70
C ARG A 209 -7.01 3.04 -24.44
N ARG A 210 -5.83 3.44 -24.96
CA ARG A 210 -4.57 2.69 -24.81
C ARG A 210 -4.00 2.81 -23.39
N LEU A 211 -3.21 1.80 -22.96
CA LEU A 211 -2.41 1.86 -21.74
C LEU A 211 -1.19 2.78 -21.94
N ASP A 212 -0.91 3.62 -20.97
CA ASP A 212 0.31 4.40 -20.92
C ASP A 212 1.42 3.61 -20.19
N LEU A 213 1.95 2.60 -20.86
CA LEU A 213 3.05 1.81 -20.34
C LEU A 213 4.35 2.63 -20.17
N PRO A 214 4.72 3.55 -21.10
CA PRO A 214 5.87 4.43 -20.89
C PRO A 214 5.77 5.26 -19.61
N GLY A 215 4.61 5.86 -19.33
CA GLY A 215 4.40 6.61 -18.09
C GLY A 215 4.59 5.76 -16.84
N ALA A 216 4.03 4.54 -16.82
CA ALA A 216 4.21 3.62 -15.68
C ALA A 216 5.68 3.21 -15.48
N LEU A 217 6.40 2.92 -16.56
CA LEU A 217 7.83 2.58 -16.49
C LEU A 217 8.67 3.77 -16.00
N LEU A 218 8.42 4.96 -16.52
CA LEU A 218 9.16 6.17 -16.14
C LEU A 218 8.96 6.52 -14.66
N VAL A 219 7.73 6.49 -14.15
CA VAL A 219 7.47 6.81 -12.74
C VAL A 219 8.05 5.75 -11.82
N THR A 220 7.95 4.46 -12.18
CA THR A 220 8.49 3.36 -11.38
C THR A 220 10.02 3.40 -11.34
N ALA A 221 10.66 3.54 -12.50
CA ALA A 221 12.10 3.67 -12.60
C ALA A 221 12.60 4.93 -11.89
N GLY A 222 11.91 6.07 -12.04
CA GLY A 222 12.27 7.32 -11.38
C GLY A 222 12.22 7.21 -9.86
N LEU A 223 11.16 6.65 -9.30
CA LEU A 223 11.03 6.42 -7.86
C LEU A 223 12.07 5.42 -7.34
N GLY A 224 12.28 4.33 -8.07
CA GLY A 224 13.29 3.32 -7.71
C GLY A 224 14.70 3.92 -7.70
N THR A 225 15.04 4.69 -8.71
CA THR A 225 16.34 5.35 -8.84
C THR A 225 16.54 6.43 -7.77
N LEU A 226 15.50 7.21 -7.42
CA LEU A 226 15.54 8.15 -6.30
C LEU A 226 15.76 7.43 -4.96
N ALA A 227 14.97 6.38 -4.68
CA ALA A 227 15.11 5.60 -3.46
C ALA A 227 16.50 4.94 -3.37
N TYR A 228 17.04 4.45 -4.49
CA TYR A 228 18.40 3.91 -4.57
C TYR A 228 19.45 4.99 -4.27
N GLY A 229 19.36 6.14 -4.92
CA GLY A 229 20.29 7.25 -4.67
C GLY A 229 20.28 7.70 -3.20
N ILE A 230 19.10 7.78 -2.58
CA ILE A 230 18.98 8.08 -1.14
C ILE A 230 19.64 6.99 -0.30
N SER A 231 19.41 5.70 -0.59
CA SER A 231 20.02 4.60 0.15
C SER A 231 21.55 4.59 0.04
N ARG A 232 22.10 4.96 -1.11
CA ARG A 232 23.56 5.03 -1.33
C ARG A 232 24.25 6.08 -0.45
N THR A 233 23.51 7.07 0.07
CA THR A 233 24.09 8.07 0.98
C THR A 233 24.65 7.45 2.26
N GLN A 234 24.11 6.30 2.70
CA GLN A 234 24.55 5.59 3.90
C GLN A 234 25.97 5.03 3.75
N GLU A 235 26.34 4.62 2.53
CA GLU A 235 27.64 3.99 2.24
C GLU A 235 28.65 4.96 1.62
N ALA A 236 28.17 5.84 0.73
CA ALA A 236 29.01 6.70 -0.10
C ALA A 236 28.97 8.20 0.28
N GLY A 237 28.07 8.58 1.20
CA GLY A 237 27.86 9.99 1.57
C GLY A 237 27.09 10.80 0.53
N TRP A 238 26.68 12.02 0.90
CA TRP A 238 25.81 12.89 0.08
C TRP A 238 26.50 13.49 -1.15
N THR A 239 27.81 13.67 -1.11
CA THR A 239 28.60 14.35 -2.17
C THR A 239 29.19 13.39 -3.19
N SER A 240 29.07 12.08 -2.99
CA SER A 240 29.60 11.07 -3.88
C SER A 240 28.84 11.01 -5.21
N ALA A 241 29.56 10.78 -6.30
CA ALA A 241 28.96 10.50 -7.60
C ALA A 241 28.03 9.27 -7.57
N ALA A 242 28.35 8.26 -6.75
CA ALA A 242 27.52 7.08 -6.54
C ALA A 242 26.13 7.42 -5.93
N THR A 243 25.99 8.56 -5.30
CA THR A 243 24.74 9.12 -4.76
C THR A 243 24.12 10.12 -5.71
N LEU A 244 24.90 11.09 -6.18
CA LEU A 244 24.38 12.23 -6.97
C LEU A 244 23.88 11.78 -8.35
N VAL A 245 24.56 10.83 -9.01
CA VAL A 245 24.14 10.35 -10.34
C VAL A 245 22.77 9.66 -10.30
N PRO A 246 22.50 8.69 -9.40
CA PRO A 246 21.15 8.13 -9.29
C PRO A 246 20.09 9.17 -8.89
N LEU A 247 20.39 10.11 -8.00
CA LEU A 247 19.45 11.16 -7.63
C LEU A 247 19.09 12.04 -8.82
N ALA A 248 20.09 12.51 -9.59
CA ALA A 248 19.86 13.30 -10.79
C ALA A 248 19.11 12.50 -11.87
N ALA A 249 19.45 11.22 -12.07
CA ALA A 249 18.76 10.34 -13.00
C ALA A 249 17.31 10.11 -12.58
N GLY A 250 17.05 9.91 -11.29
CA GLY A 250 15.69 9.74 -10.76
C GLY A 250 14.83 11.00 -10.95
N VAL A 251 15.38 12.17 -10.67
CA VAL A 251 14.71 13.47 -10.95
C VAL A 251 14.41 13.63 -12.45
N LEU A 252 15.37 13.29 -13.30
CA LEU A 252 15.19 13.33 -14.76
C LEU A 252 14.08 12.40 -15.23
N LEU A 253 14.04 11.14 -14.72
CA LEU A 253 13.00 10.18 -15.06
C LEU A 253 11.62 10.65 -14.63
N ILE A 254 11.49 11.26 -13.44
CA ILE A 254 10.21 11.87 -13.00
C ILE A 254 9.84 13.06 -13.88
N ALA A 255 10.79 13.90 -14.27
CA ALA A 255 10.53 15.01 -15.20
C ALA A 255 10.07 14.49 -16.58
N LEU A 256 10.70 13.44 -17.10
CA LEU A 256 10.30 12.77 -18.34
C LEU A 256 8.90 12.12 -18.20
N PHE A 257 8.58 11.53 -17.06
CA PHE A 257 7.22 11.05 -16.75
C PHE A 257 6.20 12.18 -16.87
N LEU A 258 6.43 13.32 -16.20
CA LEU A 258 5.50 14.46 -16.25
C LEU A 258 5.36 15.02 -17.67
N LEU A 259 6.44 15.06 -18.45
CA LEU A 259 6.41 15.47 -19.85
C LEU A 259 5.61 14.48 -20.73
N THR A 260 5.77 13.19 -20.49
CA THR A 260 5.01 12.13 -21.19
C THR A 260 3.53 12.26 -20.87
N GLU A 261 3.16 12.37 -19.59
CA GLU A 261 1.77 12.57 -19.13
C GLU A 261 1.13 13.81 -19.73
N ALA A 262 1.91 14.90 -19.89
CA ALA A 262 1.42 16.16 -20.50
C ALA A 262 1.12 16.03 -21.99
N ARG A 263 1.75 15.07 -22.69
CA ARG A 263 1.64 14.89 -24.15
C ARG A 263 0.82 13.68 -24.55
N THR A 264 0.58 12.72 -23.65
CA THR A 264 -0.15 11.50 -23.92
C THR A 264 -1.64 11.76 -23.99
N ALA A 265 -2.30 11.25 -25.06
CA ALA A 265 -3.75 11.40 -25.25
C ALA A 265 -4.57 10.65 -24.17
N ALA A 266 -3.99 9.67 -23.53
CA ALA A 266 -4.63 8.84 -22.51
C ALA A 266 -3.71 8.64 -21.29
N PRO A 267 -3.38 9.74 -20.55
CA PRO A 267 -2.42 9.70 -19.46
C PRO A 267 -2.90 8.81 -18.31
N LEU A 268 -1.94 8.20 -17.57
CA LEU A 268 -2.22 7.48 -16.32
C LEU A 268 -2.76 8.43 -15.26
N MET A 269 -2.14 9.61 -15.17
CA MET A 269 -2.48 10.66 -14.24
C MET A 269 -2.82 11.94 -15.02
N PRO A 270 -4.12 12.23 -15.28
CA PRO A 270 -4.48 13.50 -15.90
C PRO A 270 -3.99 14.68 -15.07
N LEU A 271 -2.94 15.39 -15.56
CA LEU A 271 -2.31 16.50 -14.81
C LEU A 271 -3.29 17.62 -14.47
N GLY A 272 -4.40 17.72 -15.22
CA GLY A 272 -5.52 18.62 -14.90
C GLY A 272 -6.14 18.36 -13.53
N LEU A 273 -6.08 17.14 -13.01
CA LEU A 273 -6.54 16.81 -11.66
C LEU A 273 -5.71 17.51 -10.59
N LEU A 274 -4.40 17.62 -10.79
CA LEU A 274 -3.50 18.30 -9.85
C LEU A 274 -3.67 19.83 -9.85
N ARG A 275 -4.35 20.41 -10.83
CA ARG A 275 -4.75 21.84 -10.78
C ARG A 275 -5.92 22.08 -9.82
N ARG A 276 -6.68 21.04 -9.47
CA ARG A 276 -7.75 21.14 -8.48
C ARG A 276 -7.15 21.13 -7.08
N ARG A 277 -7.31 22.23 -6.36
CA ARG A 277 -6.70 22.44 -5.03
C ARG A 277 -7.00 21.29 -4.05
N SER A 278 -8.23 20.76 -4.02
CA SER A 278 -8.62 19.66 -3.15
C SER A 278 -7.86 18.36 -3.47
N VAL A 279 -7.69 18.03 -4.76
CA VAL A 279 -6.97 16.82 -5.20
C VAL A 279 -5.46 16.97 -4.90
N ALA A 280 -4.85 18.10 -5.32
CA ALA A 280 -3.42 18.30 -5.15
C ALA A 280 -3.00 18.35 -3.67
N SER A 281 -3.72 19.11 -2.85
CA SER A 281 -3.39 19.25 -1.42
C SER A 281 -3.62 17.95 -0.63
N ALA A 282 -4.68 17.20 -0.95
CA ALA A 282 -4.92 15.91 -0.31
C ALA A 282 -3.86 14.85 -0.69
N ASN A 283 -3.43 14.83 -1.97
CA ASN A 283 -2.36 13.92 -2.41
C ASN A 283 -1.00 14.28 -1.79
N ALA A 284 -0.66 15.57 -1.70
CA ALA A 284 0.55 16.01 -1.00
C ALA A 284 0.52 15.61 0.49
N ALA A 285 -0.63 15.79 1.15
CA ALA A 285 -0.81 15.36 2.54
C ALA A 285 -0.71 13.84 2.70
N MET A 286 -1.26 13.06 1.75
CA MET A 286 -1.14 11.59 1.74
C MET A 286 0.29 11.12 1.54
N LEU A 287 1.07 11.80 0.70
CA LEU A 287 2.49 11.50 0.52
C LEU A 287 3.26 11.67 1.83
N VAL A 288 3.04 12.78 2.54
CA VAL A 288 3.64 13.04 3.86
C VAL A 288 3.17 12.01 4.89
N SER A 289 1.87 11.72 4.97
CA SER A 289 1.34 10.73 5.91
C SER A 289 1.87 9.33 5.62
N GLY A 290 2.01 8.96 4.34
CA GLY A 290 2.56 7.68 3.91
C GLY A 290 4.00 7.50 4.39
N SER A 291 4.84 8.54 4.32
CA SER A 291 6.24 8.47 4.75
C SER A 291 6.35 8.07 6.23
N ALA A 292 5.56 8.66 7.09
CA ALA A 292 5.58 8.36 8.52
C ALA A 292 4.99 6.97 8.82
N MET A 293 3.89 6.58 8.15
CA MET A 293 3.24 5.28 8.39
C MET A 293 4.16 4.09 8.06
N PHE A 294 4.90 4.14 6.95
CA PHE A 294 5.85 3.08 6.60
C PHE A 294 7.01 3.03 7.61
N CYS A 295 7.52 4.20 8.03
CA CYS A 295 8.56 4.28 9.05
C CYS A 295 8.11 3.70 10.38
N MET A 296 6.87 3.99 10.81
CA MET A 296 6.31 3.42 12.04
C MET A 296 6.37 1.89 12.01
N TRP A 297 5.79 1.24 10.99
CA TRP A 297 5.77 -0.21 10.90
C TRP A 297 7.18 -0.81 10.84
N TYR A 298 8.06 -0.24 10.05
CA TYR A 298 9.42 -0.73 9.86
C TYR A 298 10.25 -0.61 11.13
N PHE A 299 10.37 0.60 11.69
CA PHE A 299 11.23 0.83 12.85
C PHE A 299 10.66 0.28 14.16
N MET A 300 9.34 0.25 14.34
CA MET A 300 8.74 -0.38 15.52
C MET A 300 9.00 -1.88 15.56
N THR A 301 8.93 -2.55 14.41
CA THR A 301 9.25 -3.98 14.33
C THR A 301 10.73 -4.23 14.64
N LEU A 302 11.63 -3.43 14.05
CA LEU A 302 13.06 -3.55 14.32
C LEU A 302 13.40 -3.22 15.79
N TYR A 303 12.75 -2.22 16.36
CA TYR A 303 12.94 -1.86 17.78
C TYR A 303 12.47 -3.00 18.70
N ALA A 304 11.28 -3.56 18.46
CA ALA A 304 10.75 -4.67 19.24
C ALA A 304 11.68 -5.90 19.22
N GLN A 305 12.18 -6.27 18.04
CA GLN A 305 12.99 -7.48 17.91
C GLN A 305 14.47 -7.25 18.21
N ASN A 306 15.11 -6.18 17.69
CA ASN A 306 16.55 -5.99 17.80
C ASN A 306 16.98 -5.26 19.07
N VAL A 307 16.08 -4.50 19.72
CA VAL A 307 16.40 -3.73 20.94
C VAL A 307 15.75 -4.34 22.17
N LEU A 308 14.44 -4.59 22.12
CA LEU A 308 13.70 -5.17 23.25
C LEU A 308 13.82 -6.70 23.34
N GLY A 309 14.39 -7.36 22.31
CA GLY A 309 14.61 -8.81 22.29
C GLY A 309 13.35 -9.64 22.13
N TYR A 310 12.25 -9.05 21.61
CA TYR A 310 11.02 -9.78 21.39
C TYR A 310 11.19 -10.81 20.28
N SER A 311 10.57 -11.97 20.44
CA SER A 311 10.40 -12.92 19.36
C SER A 311 9.53 -12.30 18.23
N PRO A 312 9.57 -12.83 17.01
CA PRO A 312 8.68 -12.39 15.92
C PRO A 312 7.20 -12.41 16.31
N LEU A 313 6.74 -13.43 17.05
CA LEU A 313 5.37 -13.52 17.53
C LEU A 313 5.04 -12.42 18.55
N GLU A 314 5.92 -12.21 19.53
CA GLU A 314 5.74 -11.16 20.53
C GLU A 314 5.72 -9.78 19.87
N ALA A 315 6.62 -9.51 18.92
CA ALA A 315 6.64 -8.25 18.17
C ALA A 315 5.37 -8.05 17.35
N GLY A 316 4.88 -9.11 16.67
CA GLY A 316 3.62 -9.08 15.94
C GLY A 316 2.41 -8.81 16.86
N ALA A 317 2.35 -9.49 18.01
CA ALA A 317 1.30 -9.30 19.02
C ALA A 317 1.34 -7.89 19.62
N ALA A 318 2.53 -7.38 19.89
CA ALA A 318 2.74 -6.05 20.47
C ALA A 318 2.18 -4.91 19.57
N LEU A 319 2.11 -5.11 18.25
CA LEU A 319 1.59 -4.13 17.29
C LEU A 319 0.07 -4.23 17.02
N VAL A 320 -0.61 -5.24 17.59
CA VAL A 320 -2.08 -5.39 17.42
C VAL A 320 -2.86 -4.18 17.94
N PRO A 321 -2.58 -3.60 19.12
CA PRO A 321 -3.29 -2.41 19.57
C PRO A 321 -3.16 -1.23 18.61
N SER A 322 -2.00 -1.04 18.01
CA SER A 322 -1.77 -0.02 16.97
C SER A 322 -2.61 -0.28 15.72
N SER A 323 -2.69 -1.54 15.26
CA SER A 323 -3.53 -1.95 14.13
C SER A 323 -5.02 -1.71 14.39
N LEU A 324 -5.50 -1.92 15.60
CA LEU A 324 -6.88 -1.61 15.99
C LEU A 324 -7.13 -0.11 16.07
N ALA A 325 -6.15 0.66 16.56
CA ALA A 325 -6.25 2.10 16.72
C ALA A 325 -6.49 2.84 15.38
N VAL A 326 -5.85 2.42 14.27
CA VAL A 326 -6.11 3.02 12.96
C VAL A 326 -7.57 2.81 12.51
N VAL A 327 -8.14 1.65 12.79
CA VAL A 327 -9.54 1.34 12.47
C VAL A 327 -10.50 2.24 13.29
N VAL A 328 -10.20 2.40 14.58
CA VAL A 328 -10.99 3.28 15.47
C VAL A 328 -10.93 4.73 14.99
N GLY A 329 -9.73 5.24 14.68
CA GLY A 329 -9.54 6.59 14.15
C GLY A 329 -10.30 6.80 12.84
N SER A 330 -10.21 5.86 11.91
CA SER A 330 -10.91 5.92 10.61
C SER A 330 -12.43 5.90 10.76
N LYS A 331 -12.98 5.12 11.70
CA LYS A 331 -14.43 5.08 11.98
C LYS A 331 -14.94 6.32 12.71
N LEU A 332 -14.12 6.96 13.52
CA LEU A 332 -14.46 8.19 14.23
C LEU A 332 -14.43 9.42 13.31
N ALA A 333 -13.53 9.44 12.33
CA ALA A 333 -13.31 10.57 11.44
C ALA A 333 -14.60 11.12 10.78
N PRO A 334 -15.52 10.31 10.18
CA PRO A 334 -16.74 10.82 9.58
C PRO A 334 -17.69 11.52 10.56
N ARG A 335 -17.70 11.09 11.83
CA ARG A 335 -18.50 11.74 12.87
C ARG A 335 -17.95 13.12 13.20
N LEU A 336 -16.65 13.23 13.40
CA LEU A 336 -15.98 14.48 13.68
C LEU A 336 -15.99 15.45 12.48
N MET A 337 -15.96 14.94 11.25
CA MET A 337 -16.08 15.77 10.05
C MET A 337 -17.40 16.54 9.96
N ARG A 338 -18.48 16.00 10.53
CA ARG A 338 -19.82 16.66 10.53
C ARG A 338 -19.82 17.91 11.40
N THR A 339 -19.06 17.95 12.48
CA THR A 339 -19.00 19.06 13.43
C THR A 339 -17.84 20.00 13.17
N ALA A 340 -16.63 19.47 12.97
CA ALA A 340 -15.41 20.25 12.85
C ALA A 340 -14.94 20.48 11.40
N GLY A 341 -15.55 19.80 10.44
CA GLY A 341 -15.16 19.85 9.04
C GLY A 341 -13.92 18.99 8.70
N PRO A 342 -13.75 18.62 7.40
CA PRO A 342 -12.76 17.65 6.99
C PRO A 342 -11.31 18.11 7.21
N ARG A 343 -11.01 19.40 6.95
CA ARG A 343 -9.67 19.97 7.16
C ARG A 343 -9.24 19.90 8.63
N SER A 344 -10.11 20.31 9.55
CA SER A 344 -9.80 20.33 10.98
C SER A 344 -9.54 18.92 11.51
N VAL A 345 -10.32 17.94 11.04
CA VAL A 345 -10.15 16.53 11.43
C VAL A 345 -8.86 15.95 10.87
N ALA A 346 -8.50 16.25 9.61
CA ALA A 346 -7.22 15.83 9.02
C ALA A 346 -6.02 16.39 9.81
N VAL A 347 -6.04 17.68 10.12
CA VAL A 347 -5.00 18.35 10.92
C VAL A 347 -4.92 17.77 12.31
N LEU A 348 -6.07 17.62 13.02
CA LEU A 348 -6.11 17.03 14.37
C LEU A 348 -5.51 15.62 14.36
N GLY A 349 -5.93 14.77 13.41
CA GLY A 349 -5.38 13.42 13.28
C GLY A 349 -3.86 13.42 13.07
N THR A 350 -3.38 14.32 12.19
CA THR A 350 -1.93 14.45 11.95
C THR A 350 -1.20 14.93 13.21
N LEU A 351 -1.74 15.88 13.97
CA LEU A 351 -1.13 16.35 15.22
C LEU A 351 -1.12 15.28 16.30
N VAL A 352 -2.15 14.44 16.40
CA VAL A 352 -2.16 13.27 17.30
C VAL A 352 -1.06 12.28 16.88
N ALA A 353 -0.89 12.04 15.58
CA ALA A 353 0.22 11.22 15.10
C ALA A 353 1.58 11.86 15.44
N VAL A 354 1.77 13.18 15.25
CA VAL A 354 2.97 13.91 15.63
C VAL A 354 3.31 13.68 17.12
N ALA A 355 2.31 13.74 18.01
CA ALA A 355 2.51 13.47 19.43
C ALA A 355 3.00 12.03 19.67
N GLY A 356 2.43 11.04 18.96
CA GLY A 356 2.87 9.64 19.03
C GLY A 356 4.31 9.45 18.53
N PHE A 357 4.66 10.03 17.37
CA PHE A 357 6.04 10.00 16.83
C PHE A 357 7.03 10.74 17.73
N GLY A 358 6.62 11.88 18.30
CA GLY A 358 7.40 12.64 19.29
C GLY A 358 7.67 11.83 20.55
N TRP A 359 6.64 11.15 21.09
CA TRP A 359 6.81 10.23 22.22
C TRP A 359 7.79 9.11 21.86
N GLN A 360 7.57 8.44 20.73
CA GLN A 360 8.45 7.35 20.31
C GLN A 360 9.90 7.80 20.11
N SER A 361 10.15 9.07 19.79
CA SER A 361 11.51 9.60 19.64
C SER A 361 12.28 9.71 20.97
N THR A 362 11.63 9.46 22.11
CA THR A 362 12.26 9.41 23.46
C THR A 362 12.50 7.99 23.95
N MET A 363 12.33 6.98 23.08
CA MET A 363 12.51 5.56 23.41
C MET A 363 13.88 5.25 24.04
N SER A 364 13.92 4.23 24.88
CA SER A 364 15.14 3.70 25.47
C SER A 364 15.27 2.19 25.29
N ALA A 365 16.46 1.64 25.53
CA ALA A 365 16.71 0.21 25.34
C ALA A 365 16.04 -0.69 26.42
N HIS A 366 15.51 -0.13 27.51
CA HIS A 366 14.99 -0.86 28.66
C HIS A 366 13.61 -0.37 29.09
N GLU A 367 12.78 0.05 28.14
CA GLU A 367 11.43 0.53 28.44
C GLU A 367 10.40 -0.61 28.53
N PRO A 368 9.39 -0.49 29.42
CA PRO A 368 8.28 -1.44 29.46
C PRO A 368 7.39 -1.30 28.21
N TYR A 369 6.77 -2.41 27.80
CA TYR A 369 5.92 -2.51 26.59
C TYR A 369 4.93 -1.35 26.42
N VAL A 370 4.27 -0.96 27.51
CA VAL A 370 3.19 0.05 27.46
C VAL A 370 3.70 1.39 26.95
N THR A 371 4.84 1.84 27.44
CA THR A 371 5.46 3.13 27.07
C THR A 371 6.31 3.02 25.81
N ALA A 372 6.96 1.88 25.61
CA ALA A 372 7.87 1.63 24.51
C ALA A 372 7.17 1.42 23.15
N ILE A 373 6.02 0.74 23.14
CA ILE A 373 5.34 0.32 21.89
C ILE A 373 3.85 0.68 21.89
N MET A 374 3.12 0.29 22.96
CA MET A 374 1.66 0.33 22.91
C MET A 374 1.09 1.75 22.83
N CYS A 375 1.43 2.61 23.79
CA CYS A 375 0.87 3.96 23.85
C CYS A 375 1.28 4.84 22.66
N PRO A 376 2.58 4.97 22.32
CA PRO A 376 2.98 5.76 21.17
C PRO A 376 2.46 5.16 19.86
N GLY A 377 2.44 3.84 19.71
CA GLY A 377 1.89 3.15 18.56
C GLY A 377 0.39 3.42 18.37
N ILE A 378 -0.40 3.38 19.45
CA ILE A 378 -1.83 3.75 19.42
C ILE A 378 -2.01 5.19 18.95
N LEU A 379 -1.24 6.15 19.49
CA LEU A 379 -1.35 7.57 19.10
C LEU A 379 -1.00 7.75 17.62
N MET A 380 0.10 7.18 17.15
CA MET A 380 0.52 7.27 15.75
C MET A 380 -0.55 6.73 14.81
N MET A 381 -1.08 5.55 15.09
CA MET A 381 -2.00 4.84 14.20
C MET A 381 -3.43 5.37 14.28
N PHE A 382 -3.90 5.74 15.47
CA PHE A 382 -5.18 6.43 15.65
C PHE A 382 -5.19 7.76 14.89
N GLY A 383 -4.15 8.57 15.08
CA GLY A 383 -3.98 9.84 14.37
C GLY A 383 -3.92 9.67 12.86
N GLY A 384 -3.17 8.67 12.38
CA GLY A 384 -3.09 8.30 10.96
C GLY A 384 -4.46 7.91 10.37
N GLY A 385 -5.22 7.07 11.07
CA GLY A 385 -6.58 6.68 10.68
C GLY A 385 -7.55 7.87 10.64
N LEU A 386 -7.46 8.74 11.65
CA LEU A 386 -8.26 9.95 11.75
C LEU A 386 -7.96 10.95 10.61
N ALA A 387 -6.69 11.05 10.17
CA ALA A 387 -6.28 11.96 9.10
C ALA A 387 -6.60 11.42 7.69
N THR A 388 -6.42 10.13 7.47
CA THR A 388 -6.53 9.51 6.14
C THR A 388 -7.94 9.62 5.55
N THR A 389 -8.97 9.42 6.38
CA THR A 389 -10.38 9.45 5.95
C THR A 389 -10.81 10.81 5.37
N PRO A 390 -10.60 11.96 6.05
CA PRO A 390 -10.94 13.25 5.48
C PRO A 390 -10.09 13.63 4.27
N LEU A 391 -8.83 13.21 4.21
CA LEU A 391 -7.98 13.44 3.03
C LEU A 391 -8.53 12.73 1.80
N ALA A 392 -8.94 11.47 1.94
CA ALA A 392 -9.60 10.72 0.87
C ALA A 392 -10.91 11.37 0.44
N ALA A 393 -11.74 11.82 1.40
CA ALA A 393 -12.99 12.50 1.11
C ALA A 393 -12.80 13.85 0.39
N LEU A 394 -11.81 14.65 0.80
CA LEU A 394 -11.47 15.92 0.15
C LEU A 394 -10.99 15.75 -1.29
N ALA A 395 -10.13 14.77 -1.54
CA ALA A 395 -9.66 14.49 -2.88
C ALA A 395 -10.80 14.04 -3.80
N THR A 396 -11.64 13.10 -3.34
CA THR A 396 -12.73 12.55 -4.15
C THR A 396 -13.89 13.54 -4.35
N SER A 397 -14.12 14.47 -3.41
CA SER A 397 -15.13 15.52 -3.57
C SER A 397 -14.82 16.50 -4.70
N GLY A 398 -13.55 16.66 -5.06
CA GLY A 398 -13.11 17.49 -6.20
C GLY A 398 -13.11 16.75 -7.55
N ALA A 399 -13.48 15.46 -7.58
CA ALA A 399 -13.51 14.66 -8.80
C ALA A 399 -14.82 14.85 -9.57
N ALA A 400 -14.75 14.88 -10.91
CA ALA A 400 -15.94 14.84 -11.77
C ALA A 400 -16.56 13.43 -11.79
N SER A 401 -17.81 13.34 -12.31
CA SER A 401 -18.44 12.04 -12.54
C SER A 401 -17.57 11.17 -13.43
N GLY A 402 -17.21 9.96 -12.94
CA GLY A 402 -16.30 9.02 -13.63
C GLY A 402 -14.82 9.13 -13.29
N GLU A 403 -14.34 10.21 -12.64
CA GLU A 403 -12.93 10.38 -12.22
C GLU A 403 -12.61 9.81 -10.83
N ALA A 404 -13.63 9.44 -10.04
CA ALA A 404 -13.46 9.01 -8.65
C ALA A 404 -12.50 7.83 -8.48
N GLY A 405 -12.50 6.88 -9.43
CA GLY A 405 -11.58 5.74 -9.45
C GLY A 405 -10.12 6.16 -9.63
N VAL A 406 -9.85 7.07 -10.58
CA VAL A 406 -8.51 7.60 -10.85
C VAL A 406 -8.00 8.39 -9.64
N VAL A 407 -8.85 9.23 -9.04
CA VAL A 407 -8.49 10.01 -7.85
C VAL A 407 -8.20 9.11 -6.65
N SER A 408 -9.00 8.06 -6.43
CA SER A 408 -8.72 7.07 -5.37
C SER A 408 -7.42 6.32 -5.61
N GLY A 409 -7.14 5.94 -6.85
CA GLY A 409 -5.85 5.34 -7.25
C GLY A 409 -4.70 6.29 -6.96
N LEU A 410 -4.83 7.56 -7.34
CA LEU A 410 -3.81 8.59 -7.12
C LEU A 410 -3.49 8.80 -5.63
N ILE A 411 -4.51 8.81 -4.76
CA ILE A 411 -4.34 8.91 -3.31
C ILE A 411 -3.52 7.73 -2.76
N ASN A 412 -3.85 6.50 -3.17
CA ASN A 412 -3.12 5.32 -2.73
C ASN A 412 -1.69 5.30 -3.29
N THR A 413 -1.52 5.69 -4.55
CA THR A 413 -0.19 5.86 -5.16
C THR A 413 0.63 6.88 -4.40
N SER A 414 0.09 8.08 -4.13
CA SER A 414 0.79 9.13 -3.37
C SER A 414 1.19 8.65 -1.96
N ARG A 415 0.30 7.94 -1.27
CA ARG A 415 0.59 7.35 0.04
C ARG A 415 1.74 6.34 -0.03
N THR A 416 1.72 5.44 -1.00
CA THR A 416 2.74 4.38 -1.13
C THR A 416 4.07 4.95 -1.62
N MET A 417 4.05 5.91 -2.56
CA MET A 417 5.25 6.65 -2.99
C MET A 417 5.90 7.39 -1.82
N GLY A 418 5.07 8.12 -1.04
CA GLY A 418 5.52 8.76 0.19
C GLY A 418 6.13 7.78 1.16
N GLY A 419 5.50 6.62 1.33
CA GLY A 419 6.00 5.52 2.16
C GLY A 419 7.38 5.03 1.74
N SER A 420 7.57 4.73 0.47
CA SER A 420 8.84 4.21 -0.06
C SER A 420 9.98 5.23 0.03
N LEU A 421 9.74 6.47 -0.43
CA LEU A 421 10.73 7.54 -0.37
C LEU A 421 11.00 7.95 1.08
N GLY A 422 9.95 8.06 1.89
CA GLY A 422 10.05 8.39 3.30
C GLY A 422 10.87 7.35 4.07
N LEU A 423 10.62 6.06 3.82
CA LEU A 423 11.40 4.99 4.44
C LEU A 423 12.89 5.08 4.03
N ALA A 424 13.20 5.37 2.76
CA ALA A 424 14.57 5.56 2.30
C ALA A 424 15.27 6.72 3.04
N VAL A 425 14.61 7.87 3.14
CA VAL A 425 15.12 9.04 3.86
C VAL A 425 15.31 8.74 5.35
N MET A 426 14.28 8.17 6.00
CA MET A 426 14.32 7.93 7.45
C MET A 426 15.30 6.82 7.83
N SER A 427 15.51 5.82 6.97
CA SER A 427 16.57 4.81 7.17
C SER A 427 17.96 5.44 7.07
N THR A 428 18.16 6.40 6.17
CA THR A 428 19.42 7.17 6.08
C THR A 428 19.61 8.02 7.34
N VAL A 429 18.55 8.69 7.81
CA VAL A 429 18.58 9.46 9.06
C VAL A 429 18.87 8.54 10.26
N ALA A 430 18.24 7.37 10.33
CA ALA A 430 18.52 6.39 11.38
C ALA A 430 19.99 5.96 11.39
N ALA A 431 20.57 5.70 10.21
CA ALA A 431 21.96 5.29 10.09
C ALA A 431 22.94 6.33 10.64
N THR A 432 22.65 7.64 10.52
CA THR A 432 23.49 8.68 11.12
C THR A 432 23.46 8.65 12.63
N GLY A 433 22.33 8.29 13.25
CA GLY A 433 22.18 8.17 14.69
C GLY A 433 22.75 6.85 15.25
N THR A 434 22.65 5.77 14.47
CA THR A 434 23.22 4.45 14.85
C THR A 434 24.75 4.44 14.73
N GLY A 435 25.30 5.18 13.77
CA GLY A 435 26.73 5.13 13.47
C GLY A 435 27.16 3.72 13.05
N ALA A 436 28.34 3.28 13.52
CA ALA A 436 28.87 1.92 13.30
C ALA A 436 28.41 0.90 14.35
N GLY A 437 27.63 1.32 15.36
CA GLY A 437 27.18 0.46 16.47
C GLY A 437 26.09 -0.52 16.02
N THR A 438 26.13 -1.72 16.60
CA THR A 438 25.09 -2.76 16.42
C THR A 438 24.42 -3.14 17.74
N ASP A 439 24.85 -2.50 18.83
CA ASP A 439 24.31 -2.71 20.17
C ASP A 439 22.92 -2.04 20.32
N PRO A 440 22.10 -2.50 21.27
CA PRO A 440 20.76 -1.97 21.48
C PRO A 440 20.69 -0.46 21.71
N GLN A 441 21.70 0.15 22.34
CA GLN A 441 21.72 1.59 22.60
C GLN A 441 21.95 2.38 21.32
N SER A 442 22.92 1.99 20.51
CA SER A 442 23.20 2.60 19.20
C SER A 442 22.02 2.48 18.25
N LEU A 443 21.37 1.30 18.19
CA LEU A 443 20.16 1.09 17.39
C LEU A 443 19.01 1.99 17.88
N THR A 444 18.81 2.09 19.20
CA THR A 444 17.79 2.95 19.80
C THR A 444 17.99 4.41 19.41
N ALA A 445 19.24 4.92 19.49
CA ALA A 445 19.55 6.29 19.10
C ALA A 445 19.21 6.58 17.63
N GLY A 446 19.54 5.64 16.73
CA GLY A 446 19.19 5.75 15.31
C GLY A 446 17.69 5.74 15.06
N TYR A 447 16.95 4.80 15.66
CA TYR A 447 15.50 4.73 15.49
C TYR A 447 14.80 5.94 16.11
N ALA A 448 15.23 6.42 17.28
CA ALA A 448 14.72 7.63 17.90
C ALA A 448 14.88 8.86 16.98
N LEU A 449 16.03 8.97 16.30
CA LEU A 449 16.28 10.05 15.35
C LEU A 449 15.34 9.97 14.15
N ALA A 450 15.08 8.76 13.61
CA ALA A 450 14.12 8.55 12.53
C ALA A 450 12.68 8.93 12.94
N PHE A 451 12.26 8.56 14.17
CA PHE A 451 10.95 8.96 14.70
C PHE A 451 10.85 10.48 14.91
N ARG A 452 11.91 11.12 15.39
CA ARG A 452 11.98 12.59 15.53
C ARG A 452 11.86 13.29 14.18
N ALA A 453 12.60 12.83 13.20
CA ALA A 453 12.51 13.35 11.83
C ALA A 453 11.12 13.13 11.21
N SER A 454 10.52 11.96 11.44
CA SER A 454 9.15 11.68 11.00
C SER A 454 8.11 12.60 11.65
N ALA A 455 8.26 12.89 12.95
CA ALA A 455 7.43 13.87 13.66
C ALA A 455 7.55 15.27 13.06
N ALA A 456 8.76 15.71 12.72
CA ALA A 456 9.01 17.00 12.09
C ALA A 456 8.37 17.08 10.70
N VAL A 457 8.49 16.03 9.87
CA VAL A 457 7.87 15.94 8.55
C VAL A 457 6.35 15.96 8.65
N LEU A 458 5.75 15.23 9.61
CA LEU A 458 4.30 15.27 9.85
C LEU A 458 3.84 16.64 10.35
N LEU A 459 4.62 17.32 11.19
CA LEU A 459 4.30 18.67 11.67
C LEU A 459 4.29 19.66 10.49
N ALA A 460 5.30 19.60 9.61
CA ALA A 460 5.32 20.37 8.38
C ALA A 460 4.12 20.05 7.49
N GLY A 461 3.74 18.76 7.40
CA GLY A 461 2.53 18.30 6.71
C GLY A 461 1.24 18.88 7.32
N ALA A 462 1.12 18.96 8.64
CA ALA A 462 -0.02 19.58 9.31
C ALA A 462 -0.12 21.08 9.00
N LEU A 463 1.00 21.79 8.98
CA LEU A 463 1.07 23.18 8.55
C LEU A 463 0.66 23.35 7.09
N LEU A 464 1.15 22.50 6.20
CA LEU A 464 0.74 22.47 4.80
C LEU A 464 -0.78 22.26 4.65
N MET A 465 -1.35 21.33 5.42
CA MET A 465 -2.79 21.08 5.44
C MET A 465 -3.57 22.31 5.92
N LEU A 466 -3.08 22.99 6.95
CA LEU A 466 -3.69 24.23 7.46
C LEU A 466 -3.71 25.35 6.41
N LEU A 467 -2.70 25.45 5.58
CA LEU A 467 -2.56 26.52 4.58
C LEU A 467 -3.27 26.18 3.27
N TRP A 468 -3.23 24.92 2.84
CA TRP A 468 -3.58 24.53 1.48
C TRP A 468 -4.87 23.71 1.37
N LEU A 469 -5.25 22.85 2.34
CA LEU A 469 -6.48 22.07 2.27
C LEU A 469 -7.73 22.97 2.25
N PRO A 470 -8.78 22.62 1.47
CA PRO A 470 -10.09 23.26 1.56
C PRO A 470 -10.75 23.02 2.92
N ARG A 471 -11.48 24.02 3.41
CA ARG A 471 -12.20 23.92 4.69
C ARG A 471 -13.44 23.01 4.62
N ARG A 472 -14.08 22.93 3.46
CA ARG A 472 -15.32 22.19 3.22
C ARG A 472 -15.17 21.26 2.04
N LEU A 473 -15.96 20.21 1.99
CA LEU A 473 -16.12 19.38 0.79
C LEU A 473 -16.76 20.23 -0.31
N ALA A 474 -16.34 20.02 -1.56
CA ALA A 474 -17.00 20.65 -2.70
C ALA A 474 -18.44 20.09 -2.78
N HIS A 475 -19.44 20.96 -2.66
CA HIS A 475 -20.82 20.57 -2.97
C HIS A 475 -20.90 20.36 -4.49
N LYS A 476 -21.41 19.18 -4.89
CA LYS A 476 -21.81 18.91 -6.27
C LYS A 476 -23.15 19.57 -6.56
#